data_e66ce1dc728e5b76129be797dd161091
#
_entry.id   e66ce1dc728e5b76129be797dd161091
#
_cell.length_a   1.000
_cell.length_b   1.000
_cell.length_c   1.000
_cell.angle_alpha   90.00
_cell.angle_beta   90.00
_cell.angle_gamma   90.00
#
_symmetry.space_group_name_H-M   'P 1'
#
loop_
_entity.id
_entity.type
_entity.pdbx_description
1 polymer ?
#
loop_
_entity_poly.entity_id
_entity_poly.type
_entity_poly.pdbx_seq_one_letter_code
_entity_poly.pdbx_strand_id
1 'polypeptide(L)'
;MRVLLLQLFHEAHAFTPQLVGVDDFRRRHFVSGDAARQQLARGSNWMAGALATLDDAGAQVHLGLCTACLPGGSVREADYASLSAAWLDAVDTACREHGSFDAVLLLLHGALAVVGQADPEAELVQAVRTRVGPRPVIGVALDFHCNIGPGLVQAADVVVAGRAYPHVDVAERGARLVRLVMHRLGHEAARSARRTRHVRLPLVVPMNRMQTVDGPFAELAAKARALEIELGLDDLAIVGGFPYADHDLSLIHI
;
A
#
# COMPACT_ATOMS: atom_id res chain seq x y z
N MET A 1 17.92 0.86 -13.05
CA MET A 1 16.56 0.39 -12.71
C MET A 1 15.60 1.54 -12.89
N ARG A 2 14.52 1.33 -13.64
CA ARG A 2 13.45 2.33 -13.85
C ARG A 2 12.22 1.96 -13.05
N VAL A 3 11.73 2.87 -12.23
CA VAL A 3 10.64 2.61 -11.28
C VAL A 3 9.53 3.64 -11.47
N LEU A 4 8.29 3.17 -11.57
CA LEU A 4 7.08 3.97 -11.47
C LEU A 4 6.55 3.87 -10.04
N LEU A 5 6.29 5.01 -9.40
CA LEU A 5 5.80 5.07 -8.03
C LEU A 5 4.54 5.90 -7.96
N LEU A 6 3.48 5.35 -7.35
CA LEU A 6 2.17 6.00 -7.19
C LEU A 6 1.69 5.85 -5.74
N GLN A 7 0.76 6.72 -5.34
CA GLN A 7 0.14 6.66 -4.02
C GLN A 7 -1.37 6.89 -4.09
N LEU A 8 -2.15 6.06 -3.38
CA LEU A 8 -3.56 6.29 -3.09
C LEU A 8 -3.80 5.95 -1.61
N PHE A 9 -3.99 6.97 -0.78
CA PHE A 9 -4.00 6.79 0.67
C PHE A 9 -5.29 7.35 1.27
N HIS A 10 -6.15 6.46 1.77
CA HIS A 10 -7.38 6.83 2.48
C HIS A 10 -7.81 5.70 3.42
N GLU A 11 -8.10 6.07 4.65
CA GLU A 11 -8.68 5.20 5.67
C GLU A 11 -10.18 5.52 5.78
N ALA A 12 -11.03 4.59 5.37
CA ALA A 12 -12.46 4.81 5.25
C ALA A 12 -13.24 4.18 6.40
N HIS A 13 -13.94 5.02 7.17
CA HIS A 13 -14.88 4.60 8.21
C HIS A 13 -16.29 4.44 7.61
N ALA A 14 -16.68 3.21 7.26
CA ALA A 14 -17.91 2.93 6.54
C ALA A 14 -19.20 3.25 7.30
N PHE A 15 -19.14 3.31 8.64
CA PHE A 15 -20.31 3.66 9.48
C PHE A 15 -20.52 5.17 9.63
N THR A 16 -19.67 6.00 9.04
CA THR A 16 -19.91 7.43 9.00
C THR A 16 -20.84 7.79 7.83
N PRO A 17 -21.87 8.63 8.04
CA PRO A 17 -22.82 8.97 6.97
C PRO A 17 -22.22 9.91 5.92
N GLN A 18 -21.14 10.60 6.24
CA GLN A 18 -20.51 11.56 5.35
C GLN A 18 -19.57 10.84 4.37
N LEU A 19 -19.95 10.84 3.10
CA LEU A 19 -19.14 10.27 2.04
C LEU A 19 -18.03 11.23 1.59
N VAL A 20 -16.90 10.63 1.17
CA VAL A 20 -15.74 11.32 0.64
C VAL A 20 -15.81 11.40 -0.89
N GLY A 21 -15.35 12.50 -1.46
CA GLY A 21 -15.28 12.73 -2.90
C GLY A 21 -13.87 13.12 -3.36
N VAL A 22 -13.69 13.25 -4.69
CA VAL A 22 -12.39 13.63 -5.29
C VAL A 22 -11.83 14.94 -4.72
N ASP A 23 -12.70 15.90 -4.38
CA ASP A 23 -12.25 17.18 -3.83
C ASP A 23 -11.62 17.06 -2.44
N ASP A 24 -11.94 16.03 -1.65
CA ASP A 24 -11.30 15.77 -0.37
C ASP A 24 -9.85 15.31 -0.58
N PHE A 25 -9.59 14.51 -1.62
CA PHE A 25 -8.23 14.17 -2.04
C PHE A 25 -7.47 15.39 -2.55
N ARG A 26 -8.10 16.24 -3.38
CA ARG A 26 -7.48 17.48 -3.88
C ARG A 26 -7.09 18.45 -2.77
N ARG A 27 -7.85 18.50 -1.69
CA ARG A 27 -7.53 19.33 -0.52
C ARG A 27 -6.31 18.83 0.25
N ARG A 28 -6.01 17.56 0.19
CA ARG A 28 -4.88 16.97 0.91
C ARG A 28 -3.67 16.78 0.01
N HIS A 29 -3.75 15.83 -0.91
CA HIS A 29 -2.73 15.58 -1.93
C HIS A 29 -3.38 15.07 -3.22
N PHE A 30 -3.06 15.72 -4.33
CA PHE A 30 -3.42 15.31 -5.67
C PHE A 30 -2.34 15.84 -6.62
N VAL A 31 -1.17 15.18 -6.62
CA VAL A 31 0.06 15.67 -7.24
C VAL A 31 0.79 14.56 -7.98
N SER A 32 1.62 14.92 -8.96
CA SER A 32 2.45 13.98 -9.73
C SER A 32 3.82 14.59 -10.05
N GLY A 33 4.74 13.79 -10.54
CA GLY A 33 6.05 14.24 -11.00
C GLY A 33 6.83 15.03 -9.94
N ASP A 34 7.43 16.14 -10.34
CA ASP A 34 8.25 16.98 -9.47
C ASP A 34 7.47 17.57 -8.29
N ALA A 35 6.20 17.90 -8.49
CA ALA A 35 5.36 18.42 -7.41
C ALA A 35 5.15 17.36 -6.33
N ALA A 36 4.94 16.10 -6.70
CA ALA A 36 4.85 15.00 -5.75
C ALA A 36 6.18 14.79 -5.01
N ARG A 37 7.32 14.84 -5.70
CA ARG A 37 8.64 14.74 -5.10
C ARG A 37 8.88 15.87 -4.09
N GLN A 38 8.58 17.11 -4.44
CA GLN A 38 8.76 18.27 -3.55
C GLN A 38 7.93 18.16 -2.27
N GLN A 39 6.71 17.68 -2.37
CA GLN A 39 5.79 17.59 -1.23
C GLN A 39 5.99 16.36 -0.35
N LEU A 40 6.34 15.21 -0.94
CA LEU A 40 6.26 13.91 -0.27
C LEU A 40 7.63 13.28 0.06
N ALA A 41 8.74 13.78 -0.54
CA ALA A 41 10.07 13.21 -0.31
C ALA A 41 10.69 13.57 1.06
N ARG A 42 9.99 14.32 1.89
CA ARG A 42 10.51 14.79 3.18
C ARG A 42 9.65 14.29 4.34
N GLY A 43 10.29 14.17 5.50
CA GLY A 43 9.63 13.75 6.74
C GLY A 43 9.58 12.22 6.89
N SER A 44 8.85 11.77 7.92
CA SER A 44 8.69 10.35 8.22
C SER A 44 7.39 9.85 7.58
N ASN A 45 7.44 9.46 6.31
CA ASN A 45 6.32 8.89 5.58
C ASN A 45 6.80 7.80 4.60
N TRP A 46 5.88 7.00 4.09
CA TRP A 46 6.14 5.90 3.16
C TRP A 46 6.92 6.33 1.93
N MET A 47 6.51 7.44 1.31
CA MET A 47 7.11 7.98 0.10
C MET A 47 8.55 8.42 0.34
N ALA A 48 8.81 9.13 1.44
CA ALA A 48 10.15 9.61 1.78
C ALA A 48 11.15 8.46 1.95
N GLY A 49 10.75 7.39 2.67
CA GLY A 49 11.59 6.21 2.83
C GLY A 49 11.84 5.45 1.52
N ALA A 50 10.82 5.31 0.69
CA ALA A 50 10.94 4.69 -0.62
C ALA A 50 11.85 5.49 -1.55
N LEU A 51 11.64 6.81 -1.65
CA LEU A 51 12.43 7.69 -2.51
C LEU A 51 13.90 7.75 -2.10
N ALA A 52 14.19 7.91 -0.81
CA ALA A 52 15.57 7.91 -0.33
C ALA A 52 16.32 6.62 -0.72
N THR A 53 15.67 5.46 -0.55
CA THR A 53 16.28 4.16 -0.89
C THR A 53 16.46 3.99 -2.41
N LEU A 54 15.52 4.49 -3.23
CA LEU A 54 15.62 4.47 -4.68
C LEU A 54 16.72 5.40 -5.19
N ASP A 55 16.83 6.60 -4.60
CA ASP A 55 17.84 7.60 -4.95
C ASP A 55 19.25 7.07 -4.59
N ASP A 56 19.43 6.46 -3.41
CA ASP A 56 20.67 5.82 -2.99
C ASP A 56 21.09 4.67 -3.93
N ALA A 57 20.11 3.98 -4.49
CA ALA A 57 20.33 2.90 -5.47
C ALA A 57 20.56 3.41 -6.91
N GLY A 58 20.56 4.70 -7.14
CA GLY A 58 20.69 5.30 -8.48
C GLY A 58 19.54 4.94 -9.43
N ALA A 59 18.33 4.71 -8.90
CA ALA A 59 17.18 4.37 -9.69
C ALA A 59 16.62 5.59 -10.43
N GLN A 60 16.15 5.39 -11.65
CA GLN A 60 15.38 6.37 -12.38
C GLN A 60 13.91 6.28 -11.94
N VAL A 61 13.48 7.24 -11.12
CA VAL A 61 12.16 7.25 -10.50
C VAL A 61 11.20 8.18 -11.23
N HIS A 62 10.05 7.65 -11.64
CA HIS A 62 8.94 8.39 -12.19
C HIS A 62 7.79 8.38 -11.19
N LEU A 63 7.37 9.56 -10.76
CA LEU A 63 6.22 9.71 -9.86
C LEU A 63 4.95 9.91 -10.68
N GLY A 64 4.09 8.89 -10.66
CA GLY A 64 2.75 8.99 -11.20
C GLY A 64 1.84 9.81 -10.28
N LEU A 65 0.54 9.58 -10.33
CA LEU A 65 -0.41 10.29 -9.49
C LEU A 65 -0.30 9.83 -8.02
N CYS A 66 -0.03 10.79 -7.15
CA CYS A 66 0.03 10.60 -5.70
C CYS A 66 -1.14 11.33 -5.06
N THR A 67 -2.07 10.58 -4.50
CA THR A 67 -3.28 11.11 -3.87
C THR A 67 -3.41 10.64 -2.43
N ALA A 68 -3.92 11.50 -1.57
CA ALA A 68 -4.27 11.15 -0.20
C ALA A 68 -5.48 11.97 0.26
N CYS A 69 -6.29 11.35 1.11
CA CYS A 69 -7.35 12.01 1.85
C CYS A 69 -7.13 11.76 3.34
N LEU A 70 -7.64 12.63 4.19
CA LEU A 70 -7.71 12.36 5.64
C LEU A 70 -8.68 11.21 5.91
N PRO A 71 -8.52 10.48 7.05
CA PRO A 71 -9.51 9.50 7.48
C PRO A 71 -10.92 10.09 7.46
N GLY A 72 -11.87 9.36 6.88
CA GLY A 72 -13.24 9.85 6.65
C GLY A 72 -14.19 8.72 6.30
N GLY A 73 -15.31 9.02 5.66
CA GLY A 73 -16.27 8.02 5.22
C GLY A 73 -15.84 7.27 3.97
N SER A 74 -16.68 6.35 3.51
CA SER A 74 -16.50 5.66 2.25
C SER A 74 -16.47 6.64 1.08
N VAL A 75 -15.70 6.32 0.05
CA VAL A 75 -15.65 7.12 -1.18
C VAL A 75 -16.92 6.85 -1.99
N ARG A 76 -17.53 7.91 -2.53
CA ARG A 76 -18.66 7.75 -3.47
C ARG A 76 -18.22 6.99 -4.72
N GLU A 77 -19.04 6.09 -5.21
CA GLU A 77 -18.73 5.25 -6.38
C GLU A 77 -18.29 6.08 -7.60
N ALA A 78 -19.04 7.13 -7.95
CA ALA A 78 -18.73 8.00 -9.10
C ALA A 78 -17.41 8.78 -8.92
N ASP A 79 -17.11 9.21 -7.69
CA ASP A 79 -15.85 9.87 -7.36
C ASP A 79 -14.67 8.89 -7.43
N TYR A 80 -14.85 7.67 -6.96
CA TYR A 80 -13.82 6.64 -7.07
C TYR A 80 -13.57 6.24 -8.53
N ALA A 81 -14.61 6.11 -9.34
CA ALA A 81 -14.46 5.86 -10.77
C ALA A 81 -13.61 6.94 -11.44
N SER A 82 -13.83 8.22 -11.09
CA SER A 82 -13.04 9.34 -11.60
C SER A 82 -11.59 9.31 -11.07
N LEU A 83 -11.40 9.01 -9.79
CA LEU A 83 -10.09 8.93 -9.13
C LEU A 83 -9.26 7.77 -9.70
N SER A 84 -9.84 6.57 -9.79
CA SER A 84 -9.18 5.39 -10.34
C SER A 84 -8.84 5.56 -11.82
N ALA A 85 -9.73 6.17 -12.60
CA ALA A 85 -9.45 6.50 -14.00
C ALA A 85 -8.25 7.45 -14.13
N ALA A 86 -8.19 8.53 -13.35
CA ALA A 86 -7.05 9.45 -13.37
C ALA A 86 -5.75 8.77 -12.93
N TRP A 87 -5.83 7.88 -11.97
CA TRP A 87 -4.68 7.13 -11.47
C TRP A 87 -4.15 6.14 -12.51
N LEU A 88 -5.04 5.44 -13.20
CA LEU A 88 -4.69 4.51 -14.28
C LEU A 88 -4.21 5.23 -15.55
N ASP A 89 -4.76 6.41 -15.87
CA ASP A 89 -4.25 7.25 -16.95
C ASP A 89 -2.82 7.73 -16.68
N ALA A 90 -2.49 8.03 -15.41
CA ALA A 90 -1.11 8.33 -15.03
C ALA A 90 -0.15 7.15 -15.28
N VAL A 91 -0.60 5.90 -15.06
CA VAL A 91 0.16 4.69 -15.41
C VAL A 91 0.36 4.58 -16.92
N ASP A 92 -0.73 4.72 -17.69
CA ASP A 92 -0.69 4.63 -19.15
C ASP A 92 0.19 5.73 -19.76
N THR A 93 0.13 6.95 -19.22
CA THR A 93 0.97 8.07 -19.63
C THR A 93 2.45 7.78 -19.34
N ALA A 94 2.77 7.33 -18.13
CA ALA A 94 4.13 6.97 -17.78
C ALA A 94 4.70 5.86 -18.69
N CYS A 95 3.91 4.83 -18.98
CA CYS A 95 4.31 3.75 -19.88
C CYS A 95 4.53 4.26 -21.32
N ARG A 96 3.69 5.17 -21.79
CA ARG A 96 3.80 5.76 -23.14
C ARG A 96 5.01 6.66 -23.28
N GLU A 97 5.30 7.48 -22.27
CA GLU A 97 6.40 8.46 -22.31
C GLU A 97 7.77 7.85 -22.03
N HIS A 98 7.82 6.87 -21.14
CA HIS A 98 9.08 6.32 -20.63
C HIS A 98 9.32 4.85 -21.01
N GLY A 99 8.35 4.21 -21.66
CA GLY A 99 8.43 2.78 -22.01
C GLY A 99 8.21 1.87 -20.80
N SER A 100 8.81 0.68 -20.83
CA SER A 100 8.66 -0.32 -19.77
C SER A 100 9.42 0.07 -18.50
N PHE A 101 8.84 -0.27 -17.35
CA PHE A 101 9.45 -0.16 -16.04
C PHE A 101 9.99 -1.52 -15.57
N ASP A 102 11.01 -1.51 -14.73
CA ASP A 102 11.49 -2.71 -14.03
C ASP A 102 10.59 -3.03 -12.82
N ALA A 103 10.11 -1.99 -12.15
CA ALA A 103 9.20 -2.10 -11.03
C ALA A 103 8.12 -1.02 -11.03
N VAL A 104 6.97 -1.35 -10.41
CA VAL A 104 5.91 -0.41 -10.08
C VAL A 104 5.64 -0.50 -8.59
N LEU A 105 5.76 0.61 -7.88
CA LEU A 105 5.54 0.70 -6.44
C LEU A 105 4.23 1.44 -6.17
N LEU A 106 3.35 0.81 -5.42
CA LEU A 106 2.03 1.30 -5.09
C LEU A 106 1.94 1.51 -3.58
N LEU A 107 1.89 2.76 -3.14
CA LEU A 107 1.70 3.09 -1.73
C LEU A 107 0.19 3.24 -1.50
N LEU A 108 -0.42 2.23 -0.90
CA LEU A 108 -1.84 2.15 -0.61
C LEU A 108 -2.07 2.16 0.91
N HIS A 109 -3.31 2.38 1.34
CA HIS A 109 -3.64 2.26 2.77
C HIS A 109 -4.03 0.82 3.13
N GLY A 110 -4.85 0.17 2.33
CA GLY A 110 -5.42 -1.13 2.64
C GLY A 110 -6.74 -1.07 3.44
N ALA A 111 -7.25 0.14 3.70
CA ALA A 111 -8.56 0.33 4.34
C ALA A 111 -9.44 1.30 3.53
N LEU A 112 -9.22 1.38 2.23
CA LEU A 112 -10.08 2.13 1.33
C LEU A 112 -11.42 1.39 1.18
N ALA A 113 -12.51 2.06 1.57
CA ALA A 113 -13.85 1.59 1.29
C ALA A 113 -14.52 2.49 0.25
N VAL A 114 -15.17 1.87 -0.72
CA VAL A 114 -15.93 2.52 -1.78
C VAL A 114 -17.35 1.97 -1.77
N VAL A 115 -18.34 2.85 -1.90
CA VAL A 115 -19.74 2.42 -1.93
C VAL A 115 -19.95 1.43 -3.07
N GLY A 116 -20.48 0.25 -2.75
CA GLY A 116 -20.80 -0.79 -3.74
C GLY A 116 -19.62 -1.62 -4.26
N GLN A 117 -18.40 -1.46 -3.73
CA GLN A 117 -17.22 -2.24 -4.14
C GLN A 117 -16.65 -3.06 -2.98
N ALA A 118 -16.33 -4.32 -3.24
CA ALA A 118 -15.85 -5.25 -2.22
C ALA A 118 -14.36 -5.09 -1.89
N ASP A 119 -13.50 -4.89 -2.90
CA ASP A 119 -12.04 -4.78 -2.74
C ASP A 119 -11.47 -3.81 -3.79
N PRO A 120 -11.69 -2.49 -3.62
CA PRO A 120 -11.29 -1.48 -4.61
C PRO A 120 -9.76 -1.41 -4.79
N GLU A 121 -8.97 -1.69 -3.75
CA GLU A 121 -7.51 -1.64 -3.86
C GLU A 121 -6.96 -2.86 -4.61
N ALA A 122 -7.50 -4.05 -4.40
CA ALA A 122 -7.11 -5.23 -5.19
C ALA A 122 -7.47 -5.06 -6.67
N GLU A 123 -8.66 -4.56 -6.97
CA GLU A 123 -9.10 -4.25 -8.34
C GLU A 123 -8.16 -3.25 -9.02
N LEU A 124 -7.74 -2.20 -8.28
CA LEU A 124 -6.80 -1.20 -8.78
C LEU A 124 -5.42 -1.79 -9.06
N VAL A 125 -4.88 -2.62 -8.14
CA VAL A 125 -3.58 -3.30 -8.35
C VAL A 125 -3.65 -4.24 -9.55
N GLN A 126 -4.75 -4.99 -9.71
CA GLN A 126 -4.96 -5.85 -10.88
C GLN A 126 -5.06 -5.05 -12.18
N ALA A 127 -5.73 -3.89 -12.15
CA ALA A 127 -5.83 -3.00 -13.31
C ALA A 127 -4.46 -2.42 -13.71
N VAL A 128 -3.59 -2.10 -12.73
CA VAL A 128 -2.19 -1.72 -12.99
C VAL A 128 -1.42 -2.88 -13.60
N ARG A 129 -1.52 -4.10 -13.05
CA ARG A 129 -0.88 -5.29 -13.60
C ARG A 129 -1.24 -5.51 -15.07
N THR A 130 -2.50 -5.34 -15.41
CA THR A 130 -2.99 -5.49 -16.80
C THR A 130 -2.31 -4.47 -17.74
N ARG A 131 -2.07 -3.25 -17.30
CA ARG A 131 -1.45 -2.17 -18.10
C ARG A 131 0.04 -2.34 -18.28
N VAL A 132 0.74 -2.63 -17.18
CA VAL A 132 2.20 -2.74 -17.20
C VAL A 132 2.70 -4.10 -17.70
N GLY A 133 1.80 -5.09 -17.78
CA GLY A 133 2.12 -6.46 -18.21
C GLY A 133 2.83 -7.29 -17.12
N PRO A 134 3.32 -8.49 -17.47
CA PRO A 134 3.84 -9.45 -16.51
C PRO A 134 5.30 -9.21 -16.07
N ARG A 135 6.04 -8.34 -16.77
CA ARG A 135 7.48 -8.16 -16.53
C ARG A 135 7.82 -7.35 -15.29
N PRO A 136 7.22 -6.15 -15.09
CA PRO A 136 7.54 -5.32 -13.93
C PRO A 136 7.18 -6.03 -12.62
N VAL A 137 8.06 -5.88 -11.61
CA VAL A 137 7.72 -6.29 -10.25
C VAL A 137 6.78 -5.26 -9.64
N ILE A 138 5.57 -5.68 -9.25
CA ILE A 138 4.65 -4.83 -8.51
C ILE A 138 4.87 -5.00 -7.02
N GLY A 139 5.31 -3.94 -6.36
CA GLY A 139 5.42 -3.84 -4.92
C GLY A 139 4.31 -2.97 -4.33
N VAL A 140 3.66 -3.44 -3.27
CA VAL A 140 2.59 -2.73 -2.58
C VAL A 140 2.99 -2.48 -1.13
N ALA A 141 2.86 -1.23 -0.66
CA ALA A 141 2.93 -0.88 0.75
C ALA A 141 1.53 -0.61 1.30
N LEU A 142 1.27 -1.10 2.51
CA LEU A 142 -0.01 -0.98 3.20
C LEU A 142 0.19 -0.47 4.62
N ASP A 143 -0.80 0.25 5.13
CA ASP A 143 -0.81 0.67 6.52
C ASP A 143 -0.95 -0.52 7.49
N PHE A 144 -0.64 -0.29 8.75
CA PHE A 144 -0.86 -1.25 9.83
C PHE A 144 -2.35 -1.60 10.01
N HIS A 145 -3.26 -0.66 9.71
CA HIS A 145 -4.72 -0.84 9.77
C HIS A 145 -5.32 -1.34 8.46
N CYS A 146 -4.59 -2.15 7.69
CA CYS A 146 -5.08 -2.65 6.42
C CYS A 146 -5.99 -3.90 6.56
N ASN A 147 -7.01 -3.96 5.72
CA ASN A 147 -7.90 -5.10 5.52
C ASN A 147 -7.49 -5.80 4.20
N ILE A 148 -6.60 -6.77 4.30
CA ILE A 148 -6.01 -7.40 3.11
C ILE A 148 -6.87 -8.56 2.63
N GLY A 149 -7.22 -8.54 1.34
CA GLY A 149 -7.85 -9.66 0.66
C GLY A 149 -6.85 -10.52 -0.13
N PRO A 150 -7.24 -11.74 -0.49
CA PRO A 150 -6.42 -12.61 -1.32
C PRO A 150 -6.16 -12.03 -2.72
N GLY A 151 -7.09 -11.23 -3.25
CA GLY A 151 -6.99 -10.58 -4.55
C GLY A 151 -5.78 -9.65 -4.65
N LEU A 152 -5.56 -8.81 -3.63
CA LEU A 152 -4.41 -7.91 -3.59
C LEU A 152 -3.09 -8.69 -3.55
N VAL A 153 -3.00 -9.72 -2.70
CA VAL A 153 -1.80 -10.55 -2.57
C VAL A 153 -1.49 -11.33 -3.85
N GLN A 154 -2.51 -11.71 -4.63
CA GLN A 154 -2.34 -12.39 -5.92
C GLN A 154 -1.89 -11.42 -7.03
N ALA A 155 -2.36 -10.19 -7.00
CA ALA A 155 -2.04 -9.18 -8.01
C ALA A 155 -0.64 -8.57 -7.84
N ALA A 156 -0.14 -8.50 -6.59
CA ALA A 156 1.17 -7.97 -6.24
C ALA A 156 2.25 -9.07 -6.19
N ASP A 157 3.50 -8.68 -6.46
CA ASP A 157 4.67 -9.56 -6.30
C ASP A 157 5.28 -9.47 -4.91
N VAL A 158 5.24 -8.29 -4.31
CA VAL A 158 5.76 -7.98 -2.97
C VAL A 158 4.73 -7.15 -2.25
N VAL A 159 4.36 -7.54 -1.04
CA VAL A 159 3.49 -6.75 -0.16
C VAL A 159 4.21 -6.52 1.16
N VAL A 160 4.26 -5.26 1.59
CA VAL A 160 4.85 -4.83 2.87
C VAL A 160 3.80 -4.03 3.63
N ALA A 161 3.59 -4.35 4.90
CA ALA A 161 2.68 -3.59 5.75
C ALA A 161 3.43 -2.88 6.89
N GLY A 162 2.83 -1.81 7.43
CA GLY A 162 3.24 -1.19 8.69
C GLY A 162 3.27 -2.20 9.83
N ARG A 163 4.20 -2.06 10.76
CA ARG A 163 4.36 -2.97 11.90
C ARG A 163 4.20 -2.26 13.24
N ALA A 164 4.07 -0.94 13.22
CA ALA A 164 3.98 -0.14 14.43
C ALA A 164 2.70 0.68 14.52
N TYR A 165 2.12 0.70 15.69
CA TYR A 165 1.08 1.64 16.07
C TYR A 165 1.42 2.21 17.47
N PRO A 166 1.65 3.55 17.58
CA PRO A 166 1.61 4.58 16.52
C PRO A 166 2.58 4.35 15.36
N HIS A 167 2.27 4.91 14.19
CA HIS A 167 2.99 4.73 12.91
C HIS A 167 4.37 5.39 12.89
N VAL A 168 5.32 4.86 13.66
CA VAL A 168 6.70 5.38 13.76
C VAL A 168 7.66 4.75 12.76
N ASP A 169 7.25 3.69 12.08
CA ASP A 169 8.09 2.87 11.19
C ASP A 169 7.84 3.12 9.70
N VAL A 170 6.89 3.96 9.32
CA VAL A 170 6.41 4.10 7.93
C VAL A 170 7.52 4.43 6.92
N ALA A 171 8.50 5.23 7.26
CA ALA A 171 9.62 5.52 6.36
C ALA A 171 10.52 4.29 6.17
N GLU A 172 10.83 3.57 7.26
CA GLU A 172 11.57 2.30 7.19
C GLU A 172 10.82 1.27 6.36
N ARG A 173 9.49 1.18 6.52
CA ARG A 173 8.66 0.24 5.76
C ARG A 173 8.61 0.59 4.27
N GLY A 174 8.58 1.88 3.91
CA GLY A 174 8.76 2.33 2.53
C GLY A 174 10.11 1.91 1.94
N ALA A 175 11.18 2.10 2.70
CA ALA A 175 12.52 1.64 2.33
C ALA A 175 12.59 0.10 2.22
N ARG A 176 11.92 -0.63 3.12
CA ARG A 176 11.84 -2.10 3.08
C ARG A 176 11.19 -2.61 1.81
N LEU A 177 10.07 -2.01 1.39
CA LEU A 177 9.42 -2.34 0.13
C LEU A 177 10.41 -2.26 -1.04
N VAL A 178 11.15 -1.15 -1.14
CA VAL A 178 12.13 -0.95 -2.22
C VAL A 178 13.20 -2.03 -2.18
N ARG A 179 13.80 -2.30 -1.01
CA ARG A 179 14.84 -3.34 -0.86
C ARG A 179 14.36 -4.72 -1.29
N LEU A 180 13.12 -5.11 -0.93
CA LEU A 180 12.54 -6.40 -1.32
C LEU A 180 12.27 -6.47 -2.83
N VAL A 181 11.77 -5.39 -3.43
CA VAL A 181 11.57 -5.31 -4.87
C VAL A 181 12.89 -5.41 -5.62
N MET A 182 13.93 -4.70 -5.18
CA MET A 182 15.27 -4.77 -5.77
C MET A 182 15.88 -6.17 -5.64
N HIS A 183 15.74 -6.79 -4.47
CA HIS A 183 16.19 -8.17 -4.27
C HIS A 183 15.50 -9.12 -5.25
N ARG A 184 14.19 -8.98 -5.44
CA ARG A 184 13.41 -9.80 -6.38
C ARG A 184 13.84 -9.57 -7.84
N LEU A 185 14.18 -8.35 -8.22
CA LEU A 185 14.68 -8.02 -9.55
C LEU A 185 16.07 -8.62 -9.82
N GLY A 186 16.95 -8.62 -8.83
CA GLY A 186 18.32 -9.12 -8.94
C GLY A 186 18.47 -10.65 -8.98
N HIS A 187 17.41 -11.41 -8.63
CA HIS A 187 17.47 -12.86 -8.48
C HIS A 187 16.33 -13.54 -9.24
N GLU A 188 16.56 -13.94 -10.48
CA GLU A 188 15.54 -14.56 -11.34
C GLU A 188 14.97 -15.86 -10.73
N ALA A 189 15.79 -16.65 -10.05
CA ALA A 189 15.35 -17.82 -9.29
C ALA A 189 14.44 -17.46 -8.09
N ALA A 190 14.62 -16.29 -7.47
CA ALA A 190 13.78 -15.81 -6.39
C ALA A 190 12.40 -15.33 -6.88
N ARG A 191 12.27 -14.98 -8.14
CA ARG A 191 10.99 -14.59 -8.76
C ARG A 191 9.93 -15.67 -8.66
N SER A 192 10.31 -16.94 -8.77
CA SER A 192 9.39 -18.07 -8.72
C SER A 192 9.23 -18.69 -7.32
N ALA A 193 10.25 -18.59 -6.47
CA ALA A 193 10.31 -19.32 -5.20
C ALA A 193 9.72 -18.54 -4.01
N ARG A 194 9.88 -17.20 -3.96
CA ARG A 194 9.43 -16.36 -2.85
C ARG A 194 8.12 -15.68 -3.18
N ARG A 195 7.10 -15.90 -2.36
CA ARG A 195 5.75 -15.36 -2.55
C ARG A 195 5.25 -14.74 -1.26
N THR A 196 4.47 -13.67 -1.41
CA THR A 196 3.68 -13.16 -0.29
C THR A 196 2.59 -14.18 0.08
N ARG A 197 2.43 -14.40 1.37
CA ARG A 197 1.35 -15.19 1.94
C ARG A 197 0.54 -14.33 2.88
N HIS A 198 -0.75 -14.51 2.87
CA HIS A 198 -1.68 -13.84 3.76
C HIS A 198 -2.46 -14.90 4.53
N VAL A 199 -2.55 -14.70 5.84
CA VAL A 199 -3.37 -15.52 6.74
C VAL A 199 -4.28 -14.59 7.50
N ARG A 200 -5.59 -14.77 7.33
CA ARG A 200 -6.61 -14.05 8.10
C ARG A 200 -6.92 -14.82 9.36
N LEU A 201 -6.79 -14.17 10.51
CA LEU A 201 -7.19 -14.72 11.79
C LEU A 201 -8.65 -14.35 12.07
N PRO A 202 -9.47 -15.24 12.64
CA PRO A 202 -10.85 -14.94 13.05
C PRO A 202 -10.85 -14.14 14.35
N LEU A 203 -10.28 -12.95 14.33
CA LEU A 203 -10.04 -12.10 15.49
C LEU A 203 -10.28 -10.64 15.10
N VAL A 204 -11.12 -9.96 15.89
CA VAL A 204 -11.31 -8.52 15.82
C VAL A 204 -10.63 -7.89 17.03
N VAL A 205 -9.72 -6.97 16.77
CA VAL A 205 -9.04 -6.22 17.83
C VAL A 205 -9.55 -4.78 17.83
N PRO A 206 -10.01 -4.24 18.98
CA PRO A 206 -10.34 -2.83 19.06
C PRO A 206 -9.09 -1.96 18.84
N MET A 207 -9.21 -0.85 18.11
CA MET A 207 -8.05 -0.01 17.76
C MET A 207 -7.23 0.46 18.97
N ASN A 208 -7.89 0.75 20.09
CA ASN A 208 -7.22 1.14 21.34
C ASN A 208 -6.45 -0.01 22.04
N ARG A 209 -6.46 -1.22 21.47
CA ARG A 209 -5.70 -2.39 21.92
C ARG A 209 -4.66 -2.86 20.91
N MET A 210 -4.48 -2.12 19.82
CA MET A 210 -3.55 -2.45 18.75
C MET A 210 -2.15 -1.83 18.92
N GLN A 211 -1.93 -1.04 19.99
CA GLN A 211 -0.62 -0.41 20.19
C GLN A 211 0.50 -1.46 20.28
N THR A 212 1.62 -1.13 19.61
CA THR A 212 2.79 -2.03 19.53
C THR A 212 3.93 -1.59 20.47
N VAL A 213 3.67 -0.63 21.34
CA VAL A 213 4.62 -0.12 22.34
C VAL A 213 4.61 -1.00 23.60
N ASP A 214 3.41 -1.40 24.01
CA ASP A 214 3.18 -2.26 25.18
C ASP A 214 1.94 -3.15 25.00
N GLY A 215 1.71 -4.04 25.95
CA GLY A 215 0.52 -4.90 26.00
C GLY A 215 0.56 -6.08 25.01
N PRO A 216 -0.58 -6.78 24.84
CA PRO A 216 -0.63 -8.05 24.09
C PRO A 216 -0.22 -7.94 22.63
N PHE A 217 -0.53 -6.82 21.97
CA PHE A 217 -0.15 -6.64 20.56
C PHE A 217 1.35 -6.41 20.39
N ALA A 218 2.00 -5.73 21.35
CA ALA A 218 3.46 -5.58 21.38
C ALA A 218 4.15 -6.96 21.52
N GLU A 219 3.60 -7.86 22.32
CA GLU A 219 4.11 -9.23 22.47
C GLU A 219 3.96 -10.02 21.15
N LEU A 220 2.83 -9.89 20.44
CA LEU A 220 2.62 -10.49 19.13
C LEU A 220 3.60 -9.95 18.10
N ALA A 221 3.81 -8.63 18.07
CA ALA A 221 4.77 -7.98 17.18
C ALA A 221 6.22 -8.46 17.46
N ALA A 222 6.58 -8.66 18.73
CA ALA A 222 7.87 -9.21 19.11
C ALA A 222 8.04 -10.67 18.66
N LYS A 223 7.00 -11.50 18.81
CA LYS A 223 6.98 -12.90 18.33
C LYS A 223 7.10 -12.95 16.81
N ALA A 224 6.40 -12.06 16.08
CA ALA A 224 6.53 -11.99 14.62
C ALA A 224 7.97 -11.71 14.18
N ARG A 225 8.64 -10.75 14.82
CA ARG A 225 10.06 -10.46 14.54
C ARG A 225 10.98 -11.65 14.83
N ALA A 226 10.74 -12.37 15.92
CA ALA A 226 11.50 -13.57 16.26
C ALA A 226 11.32 -14.68 15.22
N LEU A 227 10.06 -14.93 14.80
CA LEU A 227 9.74 -15.90 13.75
C LEU A 227 10.29 -15.52 12.38
N GLU A 228 10.30 -14.25 12.04
CA GLU A 228 10.92 -13.75 10.80
C GLU A 228 12.38 -14.18 10.72
N ILE A 229 13.12 -14.01 11.81
CA ILE A 229 14.54 -14.40 11.91
C ILE A 229 14.70 -15.93 11.90
N GLU A 230 13.93 -16.63 12.74
CA GLU A 230 14.00 -18.08 12.89
C GLU A 230 13.72 -18.83 11.58
N LEU A 231 12.71 -18.36 10.85
CA LEU A 231 12.27 -18.98 9.61
C LEU A 231 12.96 -18.44 8.35
N GLY A 232 13.84 -17.44 8.50
CA GLY A 232 14.52 -16.79 7.38
C GLY A 232 13.56 -16.13 6.39
N LEU A 233 12.47 -15.53 6.90
CA LEU A 233 11.51 -14.82 6.06
C LEU A 233 12.04 -13.45 5.68
N ASP A 234 11.70 -13.02 4.47
CA ASP A 234 12.08 -11.69 4.01
C ASP A 234 11.34 -10.59 4.77
N ASP A 235 10.09 -10.81 5.10
CA ASP A 235 9.23 -9.87 5.83
C ASP A 235 8.04 -10.61 6.47
N LEU A 236 7.78 -10.34 7.74
CA LEU A 236 6.62 -10.82 8.47
C LEU A 236 5.95 -9.67 9.23
N ALA A 237 4.72 -9.32 8.87
CA ALA A 237 3.93 -8.33 9.57
C ALA A 237 2.66 -8.97 10.15
N ILE A 238 2.32 -8.60 11.38
CA ILE A 238 0.99 -8.78 11.95
C ILE A 238 0.32 -7.42 11.90
N VAL A 239 -0.76 -7.33 11.14
CA VAL A 239 -1.52 -6.09 10.95
C VAL A 239 -2.78 -6.11 11.81
N GLY A 240 -3.18 -4.95 12.32
CA GLY A 240 -4.34 -4.84 13.19
C GLY A 240 -5.67 -4.95 12.44
N GLY A 241 -5.67 -4.57 11.17
CA GLY A 241 -6.90 -4.35 10.40
C GLY A 241 -7.61 -3.06 10.81
N PHE A 242 -8.59 -2.64 10.00
CA PHE A 242 -9.45 -1.51 10.30
C PHE A 242 -10.88 -2.00 10.53
N PRO A 243 -11.33 -2.08 11.79
CA PRO A 243 -12.62 -2.72 12.13
C PRO A 243 -13.85 -1.91 11.70
N TYR A 244 -13.67 -0.64 11.34
CA TYR A 244 -14.78 0.25 10.98
C TYR A 244 -15.08 0.28 9.48
N ALA A 245 -14.58 -0.68 8.71
CA ALA A 245 -14.94 -0.88 7.32
C ALA A 245 -16.03 -1.97 7.22
N ASP A 246 -17.17 -1.62 6.67
CA ASP A 246 -18.32 -2.54 6.50
C ASP A 246 -18.22 -3.26 5.15
N HIS A 247 -17.34 -4.25 5.09
CA HIS A 247 -17.18 -5.12 3.93
C HIS A 247 -16.51 -6.45 4.35
N ASP A 248 -16.57 -7.46 3.50
CA ASP A 248 -16.10 -8.84 3.79
C ASP A 248 -14.62 -8.95 4.16
N LEU A 249 -13.78 -7.98 3.81
CA LEU A 249 -12.37 -7.94 4.20
C LEU A 249 -12.19 -7.42 5.62
N SER A 250 -13.14 -6.64 6.13
CA SER A 250 -13.18 -6.21 7.52
C SER A 250 -13.50 -7.39 8.43
N LEU A 251 -13.09 -7.26 9.67
CA LEU A 251 -13.39 -8.25 10.72
C LEU A 251 -14.75 -8.01 11.39
N ILE A 252 -15.38 -6.86 11.12
CA ILE A 252 -16.76 -6.56 11.55
C ILE A 252 -17.61 -6.50 10.30
N HIS A 253 -18.47 -7.51 10.16
CA HIS A 253 -19.55 -7.51 9.18
C HIS A 253 -20.84 -7.54 9.96
N ILE A 254 -21.66 -6.49 9.84
CA ILE A 254 -22.95 -6.35 10.50
C ILE A 254 -24.05 -6.61 9.48
#